data_c9b80d97f1a7b916b8c282fbd2431ad5
#
_entry.id   c9b80d97f1a7b916b8c282fbd2431ad5
#
_cell.length_a   1.000
_cell.length_b   1.000
_cell.length_c   1.000
_cell.angle_alpha   90.00
_cell.angle_beta   90.00
_cell.angle_gamma   90.00
#
_symmetry.space_group_name_H-M   'P 1'
#
loop_
_entity.id
_entity.type
_entity.pdbx_description
1 polymer ?
#
loop_
_entity_poly.entity_id
_entity_poly.type
_entity_poly.pdbx_seq_one_letter_code
_entity_poly.pdbx_strand_id
1 'polypeptide(L)'
;MGHEDVIAGLLAEVEDLEEDEEGGGGGRLRGIPAVSPESAGDFVSVVALSGNFSFVEATQRHFLGAVLKGGGVERRFVGDVVVAPPPEGKSSARRGSRVACFVVCDPVVAESLLAAPPTVLGVPTAAELLPYADALEAVPPPPPGEKLNVSVAQARLDSVVAAVFRLSRSAAADAIKRGEVSLNWVPTARAAAAVRAGDVLSVRGKGRAQVLTSRDSRKGVALTIERRGAL
;
A
#
# COMPACT_ATOMS: atom_id res chain seq x y z
N MET A 1 -14.54 7.49 6.80
CA MET A 1 -14.04 6.17 6.41
C MET A 1 -12.88 5.87 7.32
N GLY A 2 -13.13 4.97 8.27
CA GLY A 2 -12.20 4.64 9.34
C GLY A 2 -11.13 3.63 8.92
N HIS A 3 -10.18 3.38 9.81
CA HIS A 3 -9.15 2.35 9.67
C HIS A 3 -9.72 0.97 9.35
N GLU A 4 -10.92 0.66 9.85
CA GLU A 4 -11.66 -0.56 9.54
C GLU A 4 -11.93 -0.69 8.04
N ASP A 5 -12.21 0.41 7.34
CA ASP A 5 -12.49 0.40 5.89
C ASP A 5 -11.24 0.08 5.05
N VAL A 6 -10.03 0.40 5.52
CA VAL A 6 -8.77 0.12 4.77
C VAL A 6 -8.36 -1.33 4.97
N ILE A 7 -8.51 -1.86 6.16
CA ILE A 7 -8.19 -3.27 6.47
C ILE A 7 -9.34 -4.17 6.04
N ALA A 8 -10.60 -3.75 6.21
CA ALA A 8 -11.75 -4.41 5.65
C ALA A 8 -11.72 -4.42 4.10
N GLY A 9 -11.20 -3.38 3.46
CA GLY A 9 -10.96 -3.35 2.01
C GLY A 9 -9.91 -4.37 1.57
N LEU A 10 -8.86 -4.57 2.34
CA LEU A 10 -7.86 -5.62 2.11
C LEU A 10 -8.41 -7.03 2.37
N LEU A 11 -9.37 -7.16 3.29
CA LEU A 11 -10.01 -8.43 3.64
C LEU A 11 -11.22 -8.74 2.76
N ALA A 12 -12.02 -7.73 2.35
CA ALA A 12 -13.15 -7.91 1.44
C ALA A 12 -12.70 -8.30 0.01
N GLU A 13 -11.49 -7.89 -0.42
CA GLU A 13 -10.90 -8.39 -1.66
C GLU A 13 -10.60 -9.90 -1.63
N VAL A 14 -10.57 -10.51 -0.44
CA VAL A 14 -10.38 -11.96 -0.28
C VAL A 14 -11.73 -12.70 -0.27
N GLU A 15 -12.82 -12.09 0.20
CA GLU A 15 -14.16 -12.69 0.23
C GLU A 15 -14.83 -12.72 -1.16
N ASP A 16 -14.62 -11.70 -2.01
CA ASP A 16 -15.16 -11.66 -3.39
C ASP A 16 -14.53 -12.72 -4.34
N LEU A 17 -13.52 -13.46 -3.88
CA LEU A 17 -12.92 -14.56 -4.64
C LEU A 17 -13.63 -15.91 -4.45
N GLU A 18 -14.60 -16.02 -3.57
CA GLU A 18 -15.29 -17.30 -3.27
C GLU A 18 -16.62 -17.49 -4.02
N GLU A 19 -17.22 -16.46 -4.64
CA GLU A 19 -18.55 -16.58 -5.26
C GLU A 19 -18.58 -16.90 -6.77
N ASP A 20 -17.45 -16.98 -7.48
CA ASP A 20 -17.42 -17.35 -8.89
C ASP A 20 -16.97 -18.80 -9.16
N GLU A 21 -17.62 -19.78 -8.52
CA GLU A 21 -17.54 -21.18 -8.92
C GLU A 21 -18.61 -21.52 -9.96
N GLU A 22 -18.46 -21.07 -11.22
CA GLU A 22 -18.87 -21.84 -12.41
C GLU A 22 -18.34 -21.16 -13.68
N GLY A 23 -17.29 -21.74 -14.27
CA GLY A 23 -16.93 -21.43 -15.65
C GLY A 23 -15.48 -21.11 -15.99
N GLY A 24 -14.62 -22.13 -16.13
CA GLY A 24 -13.59 -22.12 -17.18
C GLY A 24 -12.23 -21.50 -16.92
N GLY A 25 -11.25 -22.29 -16.48
CA GLY A 25 -9.87 -22.23 -17.00
C GLY A 25 -9.00 -21.03 -16.63
N GLY A 26 -8.52 -20.93 -15.42
CA GLY A 26 -7.43 -20.01 -15.05
C GLY A 26 -6.85 -20.43 -13.71
N GLY A 27 -5.51 -20.56 -13.62
CA GLY A 27 -4.80 -21.19 -12.52
C GLY A 27 -5.22 -20.71 -11.14
N ARG A 28 -5.82 -21.63 -10.41
CA ARG A 28 -6.20 -21.48 -9.02
C ARG A 28 -4.98 -21.18 -8.15
N LEU A 29 -4.96 -20.04 -7.50
CA LEU A 29 -4.28 -19.89 -6.22
C LEU A 29 -5.13 -20.64 -5.19
N ARG A 30 -4.84 -21.93 -4.99
CA ARG A 30 -5.53 -22.72 -3.96
C ARG A 30 -5.22 -22.17 -2.59
N GLY A 31 -6.26 -21.72 -1.88
CA GLY A 31 -6.33 -21.79 -0.45
C GLY A 31 -5.45 -20.80 0.31
N ILE A 32 -5.64 -19.48 0.08
CA ILE A 32 -5.41 -18.54 1.16
C ILE A 32 -6.72 -18.50 1.92
N PRO A 33 -6.81 -19.04 3.15
CA PRO A 33 -8.02 -18.91 3.95
C PRO A 33 -8.33 -17.44 4.14
N ALA A 34 -9.60 -17.06 4.07
CA ALA A 34 -10.05 -15.73 4.47
C ALA A 34 -9.50 -15.46 5.88
N VAL A 35 -8.59 -14.51 5.99
CA VAL A 35 -7.94 -14.15 7.26
C VAL A 35 -8.93 -13.28 8.00
N SER A 36 -9.57 -13.81 9.04
CA SER A 36 -10.41 -12.99 9.90
C SER A 36 -9.56 -11.89 10.56
N PRO A 37 -10.14 -10.71 10.87
CA PRO A 37 -9.41 -9.66 11.59
C PRO A 37 -8.74 -10.16 12.88
N GLU A 38 -9.30 -11.16 13.52
CA GLU A 38 -8.78 -11.78 14.74
C GLU A 38 -7.50 -12.61 14.49
N SER A 39 -7.39 -13.23 13.31
CA SER A 39 -6.20 -14.01 12.92
C SER A 39 -5.18 -13.22 12.11
N ALA A 40 -5.46 -11.97 11.74
CA ALA A 40 -4.52 -11.14 11.01
C ALA A 40 -3.20 -10.91 11.78
N GLY A 41 -3.26 -10.85 13.11
CA GLY A 41 -2.10 -10.74 13.98
C GLY A 41 -1.11 -11.91 13.89
N ASP A 42 -1.56 -13.08 13.43
CA ASP A 42 -0.71 -14.27 13.25
C ASP A 42 0.19 -14.15 12.00
N PHE A 43 -0.22 -13.32 11.04
CA PHE A 43 0.46 -13.16 9.74
C PHE A 43 1.14 -11.81 9.57
N VAL A 44 0.72 -10.81 10.31
CA VAL A 44 1.19 -9.44 10.19
C VAL A 44 1.48 -8.87 11.57
N SER A 45 2.68 -8.31 11.71
CA SER A 45 3.11 -7.59 12.91
C SER A 45 3.26 -6.11 12.63
N VAL A 46 2.97 -5.28 13.63
CA VAL A 46 3.21 -3.83 13.57
C VAL A 46 4.22 -3.45 14.63
N VAL A 47 5.35 -2.90 14.17
CA VAL A 47 6.42 -2.42 15.06
C VAL A 47 6.44 -0.91 15.07
N ALA A 48 6.31 -0.31 16.25
CA ALA A 48 6.49 1.12 16.45
C ALA A 48 7.98 1.43 16.65
N LEU A 49 8.53 2.30 15.80
CA LEU A 49 9.88 2.82 15.95
C LEU A 49 9.84 4.20 16.60
N SER A 50 10.49 4.31 17.76
CA SER A 50 10.58 5.55 18.54
C SER A 50 11.99 6.12 18.48
N GLY A 51 12.10 7.45 18.41
CA GLY A 51 13.39 8.14 18.36
C GLY A 51 13.25 9.64 18.51
N ASN A 52 14.39 10.34 18.64
CA ASN A 52 14.42 11.80 18.73
C ASN A 52 14.71 12.42 17.36
N PHE A 53 13.68 12.64 16.58
CA PHE A 53 13.73 13.26 15.25
C PHE A 53 13.46 14.76 15.27
N SER A 54 13.64 15.46 16.41
CA SER A 54 13.35 16.89 16.55
C SER A 54 14.17 17.79 15.61
N PHE A 55 15.32 17.32 15.17
CA PHE A 55 16.26 18.07 14.32
C PHE A 55 16.44 17.47 12.91
N VAL A 56 15.71 16.36 12.63
CA VAL A 56 15.88 15.63 11.37
C VAL A 56 14.50 15.29 10.82
N GLU A 57 14.22 15.73 9.62
CA GLU A 57 12.99 15.36 8.92
C GLU A 57 13.15 13.98 8.27
N ALA A 58 12.69 12.96 8.96
CA ALA A 58 12.70 11.59 8.47
C ALA A 58 11.44 11.29 7.67
N THR A 59 11.61 10.83 6.46
CA THR A 59 10.53 10.42 5.56
C THR A 59 10.34 8.91 5.58
N GLN A 60 9.22 8.43 5.08
CA GLN A 60 8.93 7.00 4.90
C GLN A 60 10.08 6.26 4.19
N ARG A 61 10.69 6.87 3.15
CA ARG A 61 11.81 6.29 2.42
C ARG A 61 13.05 6.09 3.31
N HIS A 62 13.31 7.00 4.22
CA HIS A 62 14.44 6.89 5.17
C HIS A 62 14.23 5.74 6.14
N PHE A 63 13.02 5.59 6.70
CA PHE A 63 12.67 4.48 7.57
C PHE A 63 12.73 3.15 6.82
N LEU A 64 12.09 3.04 5.65
CA LEU A 64 12.13 1.85 4.82
C LEU A 64 13.59 1.46 4.47
N GLY A 65 14.40 2.43 4.05
CA GLY A 65 15.81 2.18 3.75
C GLY A 65 16.61 1.67 4.94
N ALA A 66 16.35 2.18 6.14
CA ALA A 66 17.02 1.74 7.37
C ALA A 66 16.57 0.32 7.78
N VAL A 67 15.28 0.02 7.69
CA VAL A 67 14.72 -1.33 7.96
C VAL A 67 15.33 -2.37 7.02
N LEU A 68 15.39 -2.08 5.72
CA LEU A 68 15.93 -3.04 4.74
C LEU A 68 17.45 -3.25 4.89
N LYS A 69 18.21 -2.18 5.20
CA LYS A 69 19.68 -2.25 5.34
C LYS A 69 20.11 -2.82 6.66
N GLY A 70 19.45 -2.47 7.76
CA GLY A 70 19.84 -2.84 9.13
C GLY A 70 19.67 -4.31 9.43
N GLY A 71 18.68 -4.97 8.83
CA GLY A 71 18.34 -6.36 9.11
C GLY A 71 18.59 -7.33 7.95
N GLY A 72 19.13 -6.87 6.81
CA GLY A 72 19.23 -7.73 5.62
C GLY A 72 17.86 -8.22 5.12
N VAL A 73 16.79 -7.48 5.43
CA VAL A 73 15.41 -7.84 5.17
C VAL A 73 15.05 -7.59 3.71
N GLU A 74 14.44 -8.57 3.06
CA GLU A 74 13.90 -8.37 1.71
C GLU A 74 12.62 -7.53 1.75
N ARG A 75 12.47 -6.64 0.75
CA ARG A 75 11.33 -5.72 0.65
C ARG A 75 9.95 -6.42 0.69
N ARG A 76 9.86 -7.66 0.20
CA ARG A 76 8.62 -8.44 0.16
C ARG A 76 8.06 -8.77 1.55
N PHE A 77 8.89 -8.82 2.58
CA PHE A 77 8.49 -9.08 3.96
C PHE A 77 8.12 -7.81 4.75
N VAL A 78 8.25 -6.65 4.13
CA VAL A 78 7.81 -5.36 4.69
C VAL A 78 6.61 -4.89 3.89
N GLY A 79 5.45 -4.82 4.52
CA GLY A 79 4.20 -4.35 3.93
C GLY A 79 4.24 -2.83 3.74
N ASP A 80 3.93 -2.09 4.78
CA ASP A 80 3.92 -0.62 4.74
C ASP A 80 4.79 -0.01 5.85
N VAL A 81 5.15 1.24 5.65
CA VAL A 81 5.92 2.04 6.61
C VAL A 81 5.21 3.39 6.74
N VAL A 82 4.56 3.62 7.86
CA VAL A 82 3.73 4.81 8.09
C VAL A 82 4.43 5.75 9.05
N VAL A 83 4.77 6.95 8.59
CA VAL A 83 5.40 7.98 9.43
C VAL A 83 4.34 8.57 10.33
N ALA A 84 4.60 8.60 11.65
CA ALA A 84 3.71 9.22 12.60
C ALA A 84 3.61 10.74 12.35
N PRO A 85 2.43 11.34 12.47
CA PRO A 85 2.28 12.77 12.31
C PRO A 85 3.07 13.52 13.39
N PRO A 86 3.56 14.73 13.09
CA PRO A 86 4.17 15.57 14.09
C PRO A 86 3.14 15.88 15.20
N PRO A 87 3.57 16.01 16.46
CA PRO A 87 2.66 16.31 17.55
C PRO A 87 2.00 17.66 17.33
N GLU A 88 0.71 17.73 17.60
CA GLU A 88 -0.01 18.99 17.61
C GLU A 88 0.40 19.83 18.82
N GLY A 89 0.80 21.08 18.57
CA GLY A 89 1.07 22.10 19.58
C GLY A 89 2.54 22.34 19.90
N LYS A 90 2.87 23.62 20.10
CA LYS A 90 4.23 24.12 20.41
C LYS A 90 4.78 23.64 21.77
N SER A 91 3.97 23.05 22.62
CA SER A 91 4.35 22.60 23.97
C SER A 91 4.89 21.17 24.03
N SER A 92 4.80 20.38 22.96
CA SER A 92 5.25 18.99 22.94
C SER A 92 6.74 18.82 22.60
N ALA A 93 7.50 19.90 22.55
CA ALA A 93 8.98 19.86 22.49
C ALA A 93 9.61 19.37 23.83
N ARG A 94 8.93 18.50 24.58
CA ARG A 94 9.59 17.72 25.62
C ARG A 94 10.56 16.77 24.94
N ARG A 95 11.85 16.98 25.20
CA ARG A 95 12.99 16.15 24.83
C ARG A 95 12.73 14.70 25.25
N GLY A 96 12.16 13.88 24.37
CA GLY A 96 11.89 12.49 24.65
C GLY A 96 11.84 11.68 23.35
N SER A 97 12.20 10.43 23.42
CA SER A 97 11.94 9.46 22.36
C SER A 97 10.43 9.29 22.20
N ARG A 98 9.94 9.32 20.98
CA ARG A 98 8.53 9.12 20.66
C ARG A 98 8.39 8.28 19.42
N VAL A 99 7.21 7.70 19.24
CA VAL A 99 6.89 6.98 18.02
C VAL A 99 7.03 7.92 16.82
N ALA A 100 7.91 7.55 15.90
CA ALA A 100 8.18 8.30 14.69
C ALA A 100 7.66 7.59 13.44
N CYS A 101 7.53 6.24 13.53
CA CYS A 101 7.13 5.43 12.40
C CYS A 101 6.51 4.10 12.88
N PHE A 102 5.55 3.60 12.12
CA PHE A 102 4.99 2.26 12.26
C PHE A 102 5.45 1.43 11.05
N VAL A 103 5.96 0.24 11.31
CA VAL A 103 6.40 -0.73 10.29
C VAL A 103 5.46 -1.91 10.33
N VAL A 104 4.71 -2.09 9.25
CA VAL A 104 3.85 -3.26 9.03
C VAL A 104 4.68 -4.31 8.32
N CYS A 105 4.89 -5.47 8.91
CA CYS A 105 5.82 -6.46 8.38
C CYS A 105 5.46 -7.91 8.80
N ASP A 106 6.15 -8.85 8.18
CA ASP A 106 6.14 -10.25 8.59
C ASP A 106 6.64 -10.42 10.05
N PRO A 107 6.07 -11.33 10.85
CA PRO A 107 6.49 -11.57 12.24
C PRO A 107 8.01 -11.80 12.42
N VAL A 108 8.66 -12.49 11.49
CA VAL A 108 10.11 -12.71 11.53
C VAL A 108 10.90 -11.40 11.41
N VAL A 109 10.41 -10.48 10.60
CA VAL A 109 11.00 -9.14 10.48
C VAL A 109 10.77 -8.33 11.76
N ALA A 110 9.61 -8.47 12.37
CA ALA A 110 9.31 -7.79 13.65
C ALA A 110 10.28 -8.24 14.74
N GLU A 111 10.53 -9.54 14.88
CA GLU A 111 11.53 -10.08 15.82
C GLU A 111 12.92 -9.50 15.57
N SER A 112 13.35 -9.42 14.32
CA SER A 112 14.64 -8.82 13.95
C SER A 112 14.72 -7.34 14.33
N LEU A 113 13.65 -6.57 14.09
CA LEU A 113 13.60 -5.15 14.45
C LEU A 113 13.59 -4.92 15.96
N LEU A 114 12.96 -5.80 16.73
CA LEU A 114 12.96 -5.75 18.20
C LEU A 114 14.35 -6.08 18.77
N ALA A 115 15.03 -7.07 18.20
CA ALA A 115 16.36 -7.48 18.64
C ALA A 115 17.45 -6.44 18.29
N ALA A 116 17.33 -5.79 17.13
CA ALA A 116 18.30 -4.81 16.64
C ALA A 116 17.58 -3.64 15.93
N PRO A 117 17.05 -2.66 16.70
CA PRO A 117 16.37 -1.51 16.14
C PRO A 117 17.29 -0.71 15.18
N PRO A 118 16.79 -0.29 14.00
CA PRO A 118 17.61 0.38 13.01
C PRO A 118 17.98 1.81 13.43
N THR A 119 19.13 2.29 12.97
CA THR A 119 19.47 3.71 13.04
C THR A 119 19.00 4.43 11.78
N VAL A 120 18.21 5.48 11.93
CA VAL A 120 17.60 6.24 10.82
C VAL A 120 18.21 7.63 10.76
N LEU A 121 18.88 7.97 9.66
CA LEU A 121 19.57 9.27 9.50
C LEU A 121 20.51 9.64 10.68
N GLY A 122 21.18 8.64 11.25
CA GLY A 122 22.05 8.83 12.40
C GLY A 122 21.32 8.87 13.77
N VAL A 123 19.99 8.81 13.77
CA VAL A 123 19.18 8.76 15.00
C VAL A 123 18.96 7.30 15.39
N PRO A 124 19.44 6.85 16.58
CA PRO A 124 19.11 5.53 17.08
C PRO A 124 17.62 5.44 17.41
N THR A 125 17.00 4.31 17.09
CA THR A 125 15.60 4.06 17.40
C THR A 125 15.46 2.98 18.47
N ALA A 126 14.31 2.99 19.16
CA ALA A 126 13.80 1.87 19.94
C ALA A 126 12.61 1.27 19.19
N ALA A 127 12.47 -0.05 19.27
CA ALA A 127 11.38 -0.78 18.63
C ALA A 127 10.46 -1.39 19.68
N GLU A 128 9.17 -1.33 19.44
CA GLU A 128 8.13 -1.91 20.29
C GLU A 128 7.10 -2.62 19.41
N LEU A 129 6.75 -3.85 19.76
CA LEU A 129 5.68 -4.59 19.08
C LEU A 129 4.34 -4.08 19.59
N LEU A 130 3.48 -3.62 18.69
CA LEU A 130 2.12 -3.25 19.02
C LEU A 130 1.18 -4.45 18.87
N PRO A 131 0.32 -4.71 19.87
CA PRO A 131 -0.82 -5.60 19.67
C PRO A 131 -1.66 -5.12 18.48
N TYR A 132 -2.21 -6.06 17.71
CA TYR A 132 -2.93 -5.71 16.47
C TYR A 132 -4.08 -4.72 16.69
N ALA A 133 -4.84 -4.90 17.77
CA ALA A 133 -5.92 -3.99 18.14
C ALA A 133 -5.42 -2.55 18.41
N ASP A 134 -4.31 -2.43 19.15
CA ASP A 134 -3.71 -1.12 19.45
C ASP A 134 -3.11 -0.47 18.19
N ALA A 135 -2.58 -1.28 17.29
CA ALA A 135 -2.04 -0.82 16.02
C ALA A 135 -3.12 -0.20 15.12
N LEU A 136 -4.34 -0.75 15.11
CA LEU A 136 -5.46 -0.20 14.36
C LEU A 136 -5.82 1.23 14.77
N GLU A 137 -5.66 1.55 16.05
CA GLU A 137 -5.94 2.90 16.57
C GLU A 137 -4.73 3.83 16.43
N ALA A 138 -3.51 3.29 16.63
CA ALA A 138 -2.29 4.09 16.68
C ALA A 138 -1.76 4.45 15.29
N VAL A 139 -1.92 3.58 14.28
CA VAL A 139 -1.42 3.85 12.93
C VAL A 139 -2.31 4.86 12.22
N PRO A 140 -1.79 6.03 11.83
CA PRO A 140 -2.61 7.03 11.15
C PRO A 140 -3.09 6.50 9.80
N PRO A 141 -4.33 6.85 9.38
CA PRO A 141 -4.82 6.48 8.06
C PRO A 141 -3.88 7.04 6.98
N PRO A 142 -3.72 6.33 5.86
CA PRO A 142 -2.91 6.84 4.77
C PRO A 142 -3.48 8.18 4.28
N PRO A 143 -2.61 9.12 3.85
CA PRO A 143 -3.09 10.40 3.33
C PRO A 143 -4.03 10.16 2.15
N PRO A 144 -5.10 10.97 2.02
CA PRO A 144 -6.03 10.84 0.91
C PRO A 144 -5.28 10.94 -0.42
N GLY A 145 -5.60 10.05 -1.34
CA GLY A 145 -5.05 10.07 -2.68
C GLY A 145 -5.63 11.24 -3.51
N GLU A 146 -4.92 11.59 -4.58
CA GLU A 146 -5.41 12.57 -5.55
C GLU A 146 -6.60 11.98 -6.34
N LYS A 147 -7.78 12.58 -6.20
CA LYS A 147 -8.95 12.17 -6.98
C LYS A 147 -8.86 12.73 -8.40
N LEU A 148 -8.91 11.86 -9.38
CA LEU A 148 -8.85 12.17 -10.80
C LEU A 148 -10.13 11.73 -11.49
N ASN A 149 -10.68 12.60 -12.35
CA ASN A 149 -11.75 12.23 -13.28
C ASN A 149 -11.14 12.02 -14.66
N VAL A 150 -11.21 10.80 -15.16
CA VAL A 150 -10.59 10.39 -16.41
C VAL A 150 -11.66 9.89 -17.36
N SER A 151 -11.61 10.33 -18.63
CA SER A 151 -12.46 9.82 -19.69
C SER A 151 -11.63 9.07 -20.73
N VAL A 152 -11.99 7.83 -21.02
CA VAL A 152 -11.32 6.98 -22.00
C VAL A 152 -12.35 6.41 -23.00
N ALA A 153 -11.96 6.16 -24.22
CA ALA A 153 -12.87 5.59 -25.22
C ALA A 153 -13.36 4.19 -24.82
N GLN A 154 -12.49 3.44 -24.18
CA GLN A 154 -12.77 2.12 -23.60
C GLN A 154 -11.98 1.97 -22.30
N ALA A 155 -12.57 1.34 -21.29
CA ALA A 155 -11.92 1.07 -20.01
C ALA A 155 -10.91 -0.11 -20.13
N ARG A 156 -9.87 0.10 -20.95
CA ARG A 156 -8.75 -0.83 -21.14
C ARG A 156 -7.57 -0.41 -20.30
N LEU A 157 -6.81 -1.37 -19.83
CA LEU A 157 -5.66 -1.15 -18.96
C LEU A 157 -4.65 -0.15 -19.57
N ASP A 158 -4.30 -0.31 -20.86
CA ASP A 158 -3.37 0.61 -21.54
C ASP A 158 -3.89 2.06 -21.55
N SER A 159 -5.18 2.24 -21.78
CA SER A 159 -5.80 3.55 -21.85
C SER A 159 -5.91 4.22 -20.48
N VAL A 160 -6.31 3.44 -19.48
CA VAL A 160 -6.47 3.94 -18.11
C VAL A 160 -5.11 4.26 -17.49
N VAL A 161 -4.11 3.37 -17.63
CA VAL A 161 -2.73 3.60 -17.17
C VAL A 161 -2.13 4.85 -17.81
N ALA A 162 -2.31 5.01 -19.13
CA ALA A 162 -1.82 6.18 -19.86
C ALA A 162 -2.41 7.49 -19.28
N ALA A 163 -3.72 7.53 -19.08
CA ALA A 163 -4.43 8.70 -18.60
C ALA A 163 -4.09 9.04 -17.14
N VAL A 164 -4.08 8.03 -16.25
CA VAL A 164 -3.86 8.21 -14.80
C VAL A 164 -2.42 8.59 -14.48
N PHE A 165 -1.46 7.94 -15.11
CA PHE A 165 -0.03 8.15 -14.83
C PHE A 165 0.64 9.10 -15.81
N ARG A 166 -0.14 9.79 -16.64
CA ARG A 166 0.33 10.79 -17.62
C ARG A 166 1.39 10.20 -18.56
N LEU A 167 1.12 9.03 -19.09
CA LEU A 167 1.95 8.34 -20.07
C LEU A 167 1.33 8.44 -21.48
N SER A 168 2.15 8.29 -22.52
CA SER A 168 1.61 7.97 -23.85
C SER A 168 1.02 6.55 -23.85
N ARG A 169 0.07 6.27 -24.73
CA ARG A 169 -0.50 4.90 -24.85
C ARG A 169 0.55 3.87 -25.20
N SER A 170 1.52 4.23 -26.03
CA SER A 170 2.66 3.34 -26.36
C SER A 170 3.50 3.05 -25.12
N ALA A 171 3.88 4.09 -24.35
CA ALA A 171 4.65 3.91 -23.12
C ALA A 171 3.89 3.07 -22.07
N ALA A 172 2.57 3.25 -21.95
CA ALA A 172 1.75 2.43 -21.07
C ALA A 172 1.72 0.96 -21.53
N ALA A 173 1.52 0.73 -22.82
CA ALA A 173 1.55 -0.62 -23.39
C ALA A 173 2.91 -1.30 -23.23
N ASP A 174 4.00 -0.56 -23.38
CA ASP A 174 5.35 -1.09 -23.18
C ASP A 174 5.63 -1.40 -21.71
N ALA A 175 5.20 -0.57 -20.78
CA ALA A 175 5.29 -0.84 -19.34
C ALA A 175 4.50 -2.10 -18.95
N ILE A 176 3.30 -2.29 -19.53
CA ILE A 176 2.49 -3.49 -19.32
C ILE A 176 3.24 -4.73 -19.85
N LYS A 177 3.79 -4.66 -21.06
CA LYS A 177 4.55 -5.78 -21.67
C LYS A 177 5.80 -6.15 -20.85
N ARG A 178 6.45 -5.17 -20.23
CA ARG A 178 7.62 -5.41 -19.34
C ARG A 178 7.25 -5.94 -17.95
N GLY A 179 5.94 -6.12 -17.65
CA GLY A 179 5.49 -6.57 -16.33
C GLY A 179 5.65 -5.51 -15.24
N GLU A 180 5.75 -4.23 -15.61
CA GLU A 180 5.86 -3.10 -14.67
C GLU A 180 4.49 -2.62 -14.16
N VAL A 181 3.41 -3.21 -14.68
CA VAL A 181 2.03 -2.88 -14.32
C VAL A 181 1.36 -4.11 -13.74
N SER A 182 0.74 -3.94 -12.58
CA SER A 182 -0.14 -4.95 -11.96
C SER A 182 -1.58 -4.44 -11.95
N LEU A 183 -2.51 -5.36 -12.19
CA LEU A 183 -3.95 -5.18 -12.03
C LEU A 183 -4.38 -6.10 -10.87
N ASN A 184 -4.97 -5.52 -9.83
CA ASN A 184 -5.35 -6.24 -8.61
C ASN A 184 -4.18 -7.10 -8.07
N TRP A 185 -3.02 -6.45 -7.90
CA TRP A 185 -1.77 -7.04 -7.39
C TRP A 185 -1.11 -8.09 -8.30
N VAL A 186 -1.78 -8.51 -9.38
CA VAL A 186 -1.26 -9.51 -10.32
C VAL A 186 -0.55 -8.80 -11.49
N PRO A 187 0.75 -9.04 -11.72
CA PRO A 187 1.44 -8.54 -12.89
C PRO A 187 0.74 -9.03 -14.16
N THR A 188 0.45 -8.12 -15.07
CA THR A 188 -0.26 -8.47 -16.31
C THR A 188 0.48 -7.95 -17.55
N ALA A 189 0.54 -8.78 -18.60
CA ALA A 189 1.03 -8.40 -19.92
C ALA A 189 -0.11 -8.04 -20.89
N ARG A 190 -1.37 -8.13 -20.45
CA ARG A 190 -2.55 -7.91 -21.30
C ARG A 190 -2.93 -6.43 -21.33
N ALA A 191 -2.40 -5.66 -22.26
CA ALA A 191 -2.71 -4.24 -22.43
C ALA A 191 -4.21 -3.97 -22.65
N ALA A 192 -4.93 -4.93 -23.23
CA ALA A 192 -6.37 -4.84 -23.48
C ALA A 192 -7.24 -5.36 -22.32
N ALA A 193 -6.65 -5.69 -21.17
CA ALA A 193 -7.42 -6.11 -20.00
C ALA A 193 -8.48 -5.05 -19.67
N ALA A 194 -9.70 -5.50 -19.37
CA ALA A 194 -10.78 -4.59 -18.94
C ALA A 194 -10.48 -4.08 -17.53
N VAL A 195 -10.79 -2.81 -17.29
CA VAL A 195 -10.67 -2.17 -15.99
C VAL A 195 -12.07 -1.78 -15.51
N ARG A 196 -12.40 -2.12 -14.27
CA ARG A 196 -13.72 -1.93 -13.67
C ARG A 196 -13.63 -1.05 -12.41
N ALA A 197 -14.78 -0.65 -11.89
CA ALA A 197 -14.85 -0.07 -10.55
C ALA A 197 -14.38 -1.09 -9.52
N GLY A 198 -13.63 -0.66 -8.51
CA GLY A 198 -12.97 -1.51 -7.52
C GLY A 198 -11.53 -1.85 -7.88
N ASP A 199 -11.16 -1.93 -9.15
CA ASP A 199 -9.83 -2.35 -9.58
C ASP A 199 -8.70 -1.45 -9.06
N VAL A 200 -7.60 -2.07 -8.68
CA VAL A 200 -6.36 -1.42 -8.24
C VAL A 200 -5.28 -1.59 -9.29
N LEU A 201 -4.75 -0.47 -9.76
CA LEU A 201 -3.67 -0.39 -10.73
C LEU A 201 -2.37 0.00 -10.04
N SER A 202 -1.31 -0.77 -10.18
CA SER A 202 0.02 -0.41 -9.68
C SER A 202 0.99 -0.29 -10.83
N VAL A 203 1.74 0.81 -10.87
CA VAL A 203 2.78 1.04 -11.90
C VAL A 203 4.11 1.26 -11.20
N ARG A 204 5.08 0.42 -11.51
CA ARG A 204 6.42 0.46 -10.91
C ARG A 204 7.05 1.85 -11.05
N GLY A 205 7.48 2.43 -9.93
CA GLY A 205 8.08 3.77 -9.87
C GLY A 205 7.12 4.94 -10.10
N LYS A 206 5.81 4.70 -10.24
CA LYS A 206 4.81 5.78 -10.44
C LYS A 206 3.70 5.79 -9.40
N GLY A 207 3.54 4.70 -8.64
CA GLY A 207 2.56 4.60 -7.57
C GLY A 207 1.37 3.70 -7.93
N ARG A 208 0.27 3.94 -7.22
CA ARG A 208 -0.94 3.12 -7.26
C ARG A 208 -2.16 3.99 -7.56
N ALA A 209 -3.17 3.40 -8.19
CA ALA A 209 -4.43 4.06 -8.47
C ALA A 209 -5.59 3.08 -8.28
N GLN A 210 -6.63 3.48 -7.57
CA GLN A 210 -7.85 2.70 -7.38
C GLN A 210 -8.98 3.32 -8.17
N VAL A 211 -9.72 2.51 -8.91
CA VAL A 211 -10.90 2.95 -9.65
C VAL A 211 -12.10 2.97 -8.71
N LEU A 212 -12.55 4.14 -8.32
CA LEU A 212 -13.68 4.30 -7.40
C LEU A 212 -15.02 4.09 -8.11
N THR A 213 -15.18 4.64 -9.31
CA THR A 213 -16.40 4.50 -10.10
C THR A 213 -16.10 4.37 -11.59
N SER A 214 -16.97 3.65 -12.29
CA SER A 214 -16.96 3.53 -13.75
C SER A 214 -18.36 3.78 -14.27
N ARG A 215 -18.51 4.68 -15.24
CA ARG A 215 -19.81 5.03 -15.84
C ARG A 215 -19.68 5.18 -17.35
N ASP A 216 -20.61 4.60 -18.07
CA ASP A 216 -20.70 4.80 -19.51
C ASP A 216 -21.10 6.25 -19.83
N SER A 217 -20.46 6.83 -20.80
CA SER A 217 -20.75 8.17 -21.31
C SER A 217 -20.91 8.17 -22.84
N ARG A 218 -21.49 9.23 -23.38
CA ARG A 218 -21.68 9.35 -24.85
C ARG A 218 -20.35 9.27 -25.65
N LYS A 219 -19.21 9.52 -25.01
CA LYS A 219 -17.87 9.55 -25.64
C LYS A 219 -16.95 8.43 -25.16
N GLY A 220 -17.49 7.43 -24.46
CA GLY A 220 -16.70 6.33 -23.89
C GLY A 220 -17.03 6.09 -22.42
N VAL A 221 -16.02 5.82 -21.60
CA VAL A 221 -16.17 5.51 -20.18
C VAL A 221 -15.54 6.62 -19.33
N ALA A 222 -16.32 7.14 -18.39
CA ALA A 222 -15.87 8.10 -17.38
C ALA A 222 -15.52 7.33 -16.08
N LEU A 223 -14.31 7.52 -15.59
CA LEU A 223 -13.77 6.87 -14.40
C LEU A 223 -13.43 7.93 -13.35
N THR A 224 -13.85 7.71 -12.11
CA THR A 224 -13.31 8.44 -10.96
C THR A 224 -12.25 7.55 -10.31
N ILE A 225 -11.04 8.05 -10.16
CA ILE A 225 -9.88 7.30 -9.74
C ILE A 225 -9.20 8.04 -8.60
N GLU A 226 -8.82 7.32 -7.57
CA GLU A 226 -7.94 7.82 -6.52
C GLU A 226 -6.51 7.36 -6.81
N ARG A 227 -5.59 8.31 -6.99
CA ARG A 227 -4.18 8.03 -7.24
C ARG A 227 -3.34 8.37 -6.03
N ARG A 228 -2.45 7.44 -5.66
CA ARG A 228 -1.40 7.65 -4.67
C ARG A 228 -0.04 7.57 -5.36
N GLY A 229 0.85 8.52 -5.06
CA GLY A 229 2.19 8.57 -5.64
C GLY A 229 3.03 7.33 -5.31
N ALA A 230 4.15 7.15 -6.02
CA ALA A 230 5.14 6.16 -5.61
C ALA A 230 5.75 6.58 -4.27
N LEU A 231 5.91 5.60 -3.40
CA LEU A 231 6.64 5.74 -2.14
C LEU A 231 8.12 5.97 -2.37
#